data_8d794158242c9f12a5ff5a1db69cc770
#
_entry.id   8d794158242c9f12a5ff5a1db69cc770
#
_cell.length_a   1.000
_cell.length_b   1.000
_cell.length_c   1.000
_cell.angle_alpha   90.00
_cell.angle_beta   90.00
_cell.angle_gamma   90.00
#
_symmetry.space_group_name_H-M   'P 1'
#
loop_
_entity.id
_entity.type
_entity.pdbx_description
1 polymer ?
#
loop_
_entity_poly.entity_id
_entity_poly.type
_entity_poly.pdbx_seq_one_letter_code
_entity_poly.pdbx_strand_id
1 'polypeptide(L)'
;MTASNETVTAGKTVSGAFVAPGQPGSVVGVKPRYENFIGGRWVAPVKGQYMKNISPITGRPFTEVAKSTPEDVELALDAAHAAKDAWGEASLAERAAVLNAIADAIEANLTMLAVAETWDNGKPVRETLGADIPLAVDHFRYFAGATRSLEGRSTEIDKDTVAYHFHEPLGVVGQIIPFNFPLLMAAWKIAPALAAGNCTVVKPASPTPWSILKLAEVIQDIVPPGVINIVTGPGGEIGKALASSPRIAKIGFTGETTTGRLIMQYAAENLIPSTVELGGKSPNVFFADVMDQDDEFLDKAIEGLVLYAFNKGEVCTCPSRALIQESIYDKFMARCLDRIRKITQGNPLDPTTMMGAQNSAQQLEKITGYVDIGRQEGAEVLIGGERTDVGGELKDGYYYEPTVLKGHNDMRVFQEEIFGPVLAVTTFTDEADAVRIANDTLYGLGAGVWTRNGNLAYRMGRAIKAGRVWTNCYHLYPAGAAFGGYKISGVGRENHQMMLEHYSQTKNLLVSYSTKPLGLF
;
A
#
# COMPACT_ATOMS: atom_id res chain seq x y z
N MET A 1 -29.92 10.48 -10.13
CA MET A 1 -30.05 9.34 -9.20
C MET A 1 -29.13 9.66 -8.03
N THR A 2 -29.72 10.09 -6.94
CA THR A 2 -29.05 10.46 -5.69
C THR A 2 -28.50 9.18 -5.05
N ALA A 3 -27.20 8.96 -5.15
CA ALA A 3 -26.52 7.98 -4.33
C ALA A 3 -26.42 8.55 -2.91
N SER A 4 -27.30 8.10 -2.04
CA SER A 4 -27.19 8.27 -0.60
C SER A 4 -25.84 7.73 -0.14
N ASN A 5 -25.11 8.53 0.67
CA ASN A 5 -23.93 8.11 1.42
C ASN A 5 -24.32 7.07 2.51
N GLU A 6 -24.79 5.92 2.10
CA GLU A 6 -24.84 4.74 2.95
C GLU A 6 -23.54 4.00 2.75
N THR A 7 -22.72 4.03 3.78
CA THR A 7 -21.53 3.17 3.91
C THR A 7 -22.01 1.74 3.75
N VAL A 8 -21.71 1.11 2.61
CA VAL A 8 -22.08 -0.28 2.33
C VAL A 8 -21.23 -1.17 3.22
N THR A 9 -21.68 -1.34 4.43
CA THR A 9 -21.32 -2.49 5.25
C THR A 9 -22.36 -3.57 4.98
N ALA A 10 -21.94 -4.79 4.73
CA ALA A 10 -22.85 -5.92 4.58
C ALA A 10 -23.82 -5.98 5.77
N GLY A 11 -24.96 -5.29 5.66
CA GLY A 11 -26.18 -5.54 6.42
C GLY A 11 -26.30 -4.99 7.84
N LYS A 12 -25.44 -4.12 8.37
CA LYS A 12 -25.72 -3.44 9.67
C LYS A 12 -25.09 -2.04 9.70
N THR A 13 -25.92 -1.02 9.85
CA THR A 13 -25.50 0.33 10.29
C THR A 13 -24.95 0.20 11.72
N VAL A 14 -23.64 0.41 11.89
CA VAL A 14 -23.02 0.45 13.22
C VAL A 14 -23.24 1.85 13.79
N SER A 15 -24.05 1.95 14.82
CA SER A 15 -24.22 3.19 15.60
C SER A 15 -23.32 3.14 16.83
N GLY A 16 -22.36 4.09 16.91
CA GLY A 16 -21.43 4.24 18.02
C GLY A 16 -20.03 3.68 17.74
N ALA A 17 -19.09 4.02 18.60
CA ALA A 17 -17.71 3.56 18.52
C ALA A 17 -17.58 2.06 18.80
N PHE A 18 -16.70 1.38 18.07
CA PHE A 18 -16.33 0.00 18.38
C PHE A 18 -15.57 -0.05 19.72
N VAL A 19 -15.78 -1.14 20.45
CA VAL A 19 -15.03 -1.41 21.67
C VAL A 19 -13.58 -1.77 21.34
N ALA A 20 -12.65 -1.22 22.11
CA ALA A 20 -11.22 -1.49 21.94
C ALA A 20 -10.91 -3.00 21.98
N PRO A 21 -9.98 -3.50 21.15
CA PRO A 21 -9.58 -4.89 21.11
C PRO A 21 -9.22 -5.45 22.49
N GLY A 22 -9.69 -6.68 22.77
CA GLY A 22 -9.45 -7.37 24.03
C GLY A 22 -10.34 -6.92 25.21
N GLN A 23 -11.17 -5.88 25.03
CA GLN A 23 -12.13 -5.48 26.06
C GLN A 23 -13.47 -6.22 25.94
N PRO A 24 -14.24 -6.38 27.03
CA PRO A 24 -15.55 -7.00 26.95
C PRO A 24 -16.46 -6.32 25.93
N GLY A 25 -17.04 -7.10 25.00
CA GLY A 25 -17.86 -6.60 23.90
C GLY A 25 -17.09 -6.23 22.62
N SER A 26 -15.77 -6.36 22.60
CA SER A 26 -14.99 -6.17 21.37
C SER A 26 -15.24 -7.27 20.36
N VAL A 27 -15.26 -6.91 19.07
CA VAL A 27 -15.36 -7.86 17.95
C VAL A 27 -14.05 -8.59 17.68
N VAL A 28 -12.94 -8.20 18.32
CA VAL A 28 -11.64 -8.83 18.16
C VAL A 28 -10.96 -9.08 19.50
N GLY A 29 -10.61 -10.35 19.76
CA GLY A 29 -9.84 -10.74 20.93
C GLY A 29 -8.34 -10.46 20.75
N VAL A 30 -7.65 -10.18 21.87
CA VAL A 30 -6.20 -9.98 21.90
C VAL A 30 -5.58 -11.06 22.77
N LYS A 31 -4.59 -11.77 22.22
CA LYS A 31 -3.73 -12.67 22.99
C LYS A 31 -2.60 -11.86 23.66
N PRO A 32 -2.12 -12.27 24.83
CA PRO A 32 -0.95 -11.62 25.44
C PRO A 32 0.28 -11.61 24.52
N ARG A 33 0.37 -12.63 23.63
CA ARG A 33 1.53 -12.84 22.76
C ARG A 33 1.13 -13.54 21.46
N TYR A 34 1.80 -13.16 20.36
CA TYR A 34 1.65 -13.78 19.04
C TYR A 34 3.00 -14.30 18.54
N GLU A 35 2.97 -15.46 17.94
CA GLU A 35 4.11 -16.17 17.35
C GLU A 35 4.18 -15.92 15.83
N ASN A 36 5.25 -16.41 15.18
CA ASN A 36 5.34 -16.47 13.74
C ASN A 36 4.36 -17.49 13.17
N PHE A 37 3.86 -17.25 11.95
CA PHE A 37 3.05 -18.24 11.23
C PHE A 37 3.93 -18.89 10.16
N ILE A 38 4.36 -20.15 10.40
CA ILE A 38 5.32 -20.86 9.53
C ILE A 38 4.81 -22.29 9.29
N GLY A 39 4.75 -22.70 8.02
CA GLY A 39 4.35 -24.05 7.65
C GLY A 39 2.94 -24.41 8.07
N GLY A 40 2.03 -23.44 8.11
CA GLY A 40 0.64 -23.63 8.58
C GLY A 40 0.50 -23.73 10.11
N ARG A 41 1.52 -23.34 10.89
CA ARG A 41 1.54 -23.44 12.36
C ARG A 41 2.04 -22.14 12.99
N TRP A 42 1.65 -21.94 14.24
CA TRP A 42 2.19 -20.88 15.09
C TRP A 42 3.47 -21.38 15.74
N VAL A 43 4.57 -20.66 15.49
CA VAL A 43 5.93 -21.07 15.88
C VAL A 43 6.59 -19.96 16.69
N ALA A 44 6.98 -20.29 17.91
CA ALA A 44 7.71 -19.36 18.77
C ALA A 44 9.05 -18.93 18.12
N PRO A 45 9.49 -17.69 18.32
CA PRO A 45 10.76 -17.23 17.78
C PRO A 45 11.92 -18.04 18.37
N VAL A 46 12.91 -18.40 17.54
CA VAL A 46 14.04 -19.29 17.92
C VAL A 46 14.75 -18.82 19.18
N LYS A 47 14.92 -17.51 19.36
CA LYS A 47 15.57 -16.95 20.56
C LYS A 47 14.61 -16.73 21.73
N GLY A 48 13.32 -17.09 21.59
CA GLY A 48 12.31 -16.87 22.63
C GLY A 48 12.04 -15.41 22.97
N GLN A 49 12.43 -14.47 22.09
CA GLN A 49 12.29 -13.04 22.33
C GLN A 49 11.01 -12.50 21.66
N TYR A 50 10.41 -11.53 22.32
CA TYR A 50 9.21 -10.85 21.84
C TYR A 50 9.39 -9.34 21.94
N MET A 51 8.68 -8.60 21.12
CA MET A 51 8.64 -7.14 21.13
C MET A 51 7.22 -6.65 21.37
N LYS A 52 7.11 -5.51 22.06
CA LYS A 52 5.81 -4.87 22.33
C LYS A 52 5.23 -4.34 21.04
N ASN A 53 3.95 -4.63 20.80
CA ASN A 53 3.16 -3.95 19.79
C ASN A 53 2.37 -2.82 20.44
N ILE A 54 2.54 -1.60 19.94
CA ILE A 54 1.99 -0.36 20.53
C ILE A 54 0.86 0.12 19.63
N SER A 55 -0.33 0.33 20.22
CA SER A 55 -1.39 1.01 19.49
C SER A 55 -1.09 2.51 19.41
N PRO A 56 -1.00 3.12 18.23
CA PRO A 56 -0.78 4.55 18.08
C PRO A 56 -1.95 5.40 18.61
N ILE A 57 -3.12 4.79 18.74
CA ILE A 57 -4.33 5.43 19.27
C ILE A 57 -4.15 5.87 20.72
N THR A 58 -3.47 5.03 21.51
CA THR A 58 -3.26 5.28 22.95
C THR A 58 -1.79 5.52 23.31
N GLY A 59 -0.86 5.28 22.38
CA GLY A 59 0.58 5.29 22.66
C GLY A 59 1.05 4.14 23.58
N ARG A 60 0.21 3.12 23.83
CA ARG A 60 0.46 2.06 24.84
C ARG A 60 0.57 0.69 24.17
N PRO A 61 1.43 -0.19 24.73
CA PRO A 61 1.49 -1.57 24.30
C PRO A 61 0.18 -2.30 24.65
N PHE A 62 -0.30 -3.15 23.73
CA PHE A 62 -1.51 -3.94 23.92
C PHE A 62 -1.28 -5.44 23.76
N THR A 63 -0.19 -5.85 23.11
CA THR A 63 0.24 -7.23 22.95
C THR A 63 1.73 -7.31 22.70
N GLU A 64 2.27 -8.52 22.65
CA GLU A 64 3.64 -8.80 22.18
C GLU A 64 3.59 -9.66 20.91
N VAL A 65 4.58 -9.47 20.02
CA VAL A 65 4.76 -10.27 18.81
C VAL A 65 6.19 -10.82 18.76
N ALA A 66 6.40 -11.89 18.02
CA ALA A 66 7.72 -12.50 17.88
C ALA A 66 8.77 -11.46 17.44
N LYS A 67 9.90 -11.41 18.17
CA LYS A 67 11.10 -10.68 17.78
C LYS A 67 12.06 -11.66 17.11
N SER A 68 11.78 -11.95 15.86
CA SER A 68 12.51 -12.94 15.08
C SER A 68 13.92 -12.50 14.71
N THR A 69 14.74 -13.48 14.45
CA THR A 69 16.13 -13.39 14.02
C THR A 69 16.30 -14.05 12.63
N PRO A 70 17.46 -13.97 11.98
CA PRO A 70 17.69 -14.66 10.71
C PRO A 70 17.36 -16.15 10.72
N GLU A 71 17.55 -16.83 11.86
CA GLU A 71 17.21 -18.25 12.02
C GLU A 71 15.71 -18.52 11.84
N ASP A 72 14.84 -17.60 12.27
CA ASP A 72 13.39 -17.69 12.03
C ASP A 72 13.04 -17.52 10.56
N VAL A 73 13.79 -16.68 9.85
CA VAL A 73 13.65 -16.53 8.38
C VAL A 73 14.00 -17.84 7.68
N GLU A 74 15.07 -18.50 8.11
CA GLU A 74 15.48 -19.81 7.56
C GLU A 74 14.40 -20.88 7.79
N LEU A 75 13.76 -20.93 8.96
CA LEU A 75 12.63 -21.83 9.21
C LEU A 75 11.45 -21.57 8.26
N ALA A 76 11.15 -20.29 8.00
CA ALA A 76 10.09 -19.93 7.06
C ALA A 76 10.46 -20.30 5.62
N LEU A 77 11.73 -20.13 5.23
CA LEU A 77 12.23 -20.56 3.93
C LEU A 77 12.19 -22.08 3.79
N ASP A 78 12.54 -22.85 4.84
CA ASP A 78 12.43 -24.31 4.83
C ASP A 78 11.00 -24.76 4.56
N ALA A 79 10.01 -24.16 5.26
CA ALA A 79 8.61 -24.46 5.07
C ALA A 79 8.12 -24.08 3.65
N ALA A 80 8.54 -22.93 3.13
CA ALA A 80 8.18 -22.48 1.79
C ALA A 80 8.80 -23.39 0.71
N HIS A 81 10.07 -23.80 0.87
CA HIS A 81 10.72 -24.73 -0.06
C HIS A 81 10.14 -26.13 -0.04
N ALA A 82 9.63 -26.59 1.11
CA ALA A 82 8.95 -27.88 1.20
C ALA A 82 7.59 -27.87 0.45
N ALA A 83 6.95 -26.71 0.32
CA ALA A 83 5.63 -26.57 -0.33
C ALA A 83 5.71 -26.17 -1.81
N LYS A 84 6.81 -25.56 -2.27
CA LYS A 84 6.87 -24.83 -3.56
C LYS A 84 6.57 -25.70 -4.78
N ASP A 85 7.01 -26.95 -4.80
CA ASP A 85 6.82 -27.82 -5.98
C ASP A 85 5.36 -28.24 -6.08
N ALA A 86 4.75 -28.71 -4.99
CA ALA A 86 3.34 -29.08 -4.97
C ALA A 86 2.40 -27.91 -5.30
N TRP A 87 2.72 -26.70 -4.77
CA TRP A 87 1.93 -25.52 -5.10
C TRP A 87 2.18 -25.00 -6.53
N GLY A 88 3.41 -25.07 -7.00
CA GLY A 88 3.78 -24.70 -8.37
C GLY A 88 3.14 -25.61 -9.44
N GLU A 89 2.92 -26.88 -9.12
CA GLU A 89 2.25 -27.87 -9.97
C GLU A 89 0.72 -27.86 -9.83
N ALA A 90 0.17 -27.18 -8.81
CA ALA A 90 -1.26 -27.04 -8.64
C ALA A 90 -1.90 -26.40 -9.87
N SER A 91 -3.05 -26.92 -10.30
CA SER A 91 -3.76 -26.41 -11.46
C SER A 91 -4.19 -24.94 -11.27
N LEU A 92 -4.39 -24.22 -12.38
CA LEU A 92 -4.91 -22.84 -12.35
C LEU A 92 -6.27 -22.76 -11.62
N ALA A 93 -7.07 -23.82 -11.71
CA ALA A 93 -8.37 -23.90 -11.02
C ALA A 93 -8.21 -24.01 -9.51
N GLU A 94 -7.28 -24.85 -9.04
CA GLU A 94 -7.00 -25.02 -7.58
C GLU A 94 -6.44 -23.74 -6.98
N ARG A 95 -5.47 -23.07 -7.66
CA ARG A 95 -4.93 -21.77 -7.20
C ARG A 95 -6.03 -20.71 -7.13
N ALA A 96 -6.88 -20.61 -8.16
CA ALA A 96 -8.02 -19.70 -8.17
C ALA A 96 -9.03 -19.99 -7.04
N ALA A 97 -9.27 -21.27 -6.74
CA ALA A 97 -10.17 -21.67 -5.65
C ALA A 97 -9.63 -21.22 -4.28
N VAL A 98 -8.33 -21.42 -4.01
CA VAL A 98 -7.71 -20.96 -2.76
C VAL A 98 -7.77 -19.43 -2.64
N LEU A 99 -7.46 -18.69 -3.71
CA LEU A 99 -7.55 -17.21 -3.70
C LEU A 99 -8.97 -16.71 -3.42
N ASN A 100 -10.00 -17.33 -4.02
CA ASN A 100 -11.39 -17.00 -3.73
C ASN A 100 -11.77 -17.37 -2.28
N ALA A 101 -11.34 -18.51 -1.77
CA ALA A 101 -11.60 -18.89 -0.38
C ALA A 101 -10.94 -17.93 0.62
N ILE A 102 -9.75 -17.42 0.33
CA ILE A 102 -9.12 -16.35 1.12
C ILE A 102 -9.98 -15.08 1.07
N ALA A 103 -10.45 -14.66 -0.11
CA ALA A 103 -11.31 -13.50 -0.26
C ALA A 103 -12.61 -13.65 0.54
N ASP A 104 -13.26 -14.81 0.44
CA ASP A 104 -14.49 -15.12 1.17
C ASP A 104 -14.28 -15.09 2.69
N ALA A 105 -13.14 -15.60 3.17
CA ALA A 105 -12.79 -15.59 4.58
C ALA A 105 -12.51 -14.16 5.10
N ILE A 106 -11.82 -13.32 4.31
CA ILE A 106 -11.60 -11.91 4.66
C ILE A 106 -12.94 -11.17 4.71
N GLU A 107 -13.83 -11.37 3.72
CA GLU A 107 -15.14 -10.73 3.66
C GLU A 107 -16.04 -11.17 4.83
N ALA A 108 -16.05 -12.45 5.18
CA ALA A 108 -16.78 -12.97 6.33
C ALA A 108 -16.28 -12.41 7.67
N ASN A 109 -15.02 -11.98 7.76
CA ASN A 109 -14.39 -11.40 8.94
C ASN A 109 -14.10 -9.89 8.79
N LEU A 110 -14.76 -9.20 7.85
CA LEU A 110 -14.47 -7.82 7.47
C LEU A 110 -14.41 -6.87 8.67
N THR A 111 -15.43 -6.86 9.51
CA THR A 111 -15.50 -5.97 10.68
C THR A 111 -14.38 -6.26 11.69
N MET A 112 -14.10 -7.52 11.96
CA MET A 112 -13.03 -7.93 12.88
C MET A 112 -11.66 -7.47 12.37
N LEU A 113 -11.37 -7.70 11.10
CA LEU A 113 -10.10 -7.29 10.46
C LEU A 113 -9.99 -5.77 10.37
N ALA A 114 -11.07 -5.05 10.07
CA ALA A 114 -11.09 -3.59 10.02
C ALA A 114 -10.78 -2.96 11.38
N VAL A 115 -11.39 -3.47 12.47
CA VAL A 115 -11.11 -3.01 13.84
C VAL A 115 -9.67 -3.35 14.25
N ALA A 116 -9.18 -4.54 13.87
CA ALA A 116 -7.80 -4.93 14.13
C ALA A 116 -6.81 -4.00 13.42
N GLU A 117 -7.02 -3.71 12.14
CA GLU A 117 -6.16 -2.81 11.37
C GLU A 117 -6.20 -1.38 11.89
N THR A 118 -7.39 -0.88 12.25
CA THR A 118 -7.54 0.44 12.89
C THR A 118 -6.73 0.53 14.17
N TRP A 119 -6.81 -0.47 15.04
CA TRP A 119 -6.11 -0.47 16.32
C TRP A 119 -4.60 -0.56 16.20
N ASP A 120 -4.13 -1.34 15.22
CA ASP A 120 -2.71 -1.57 14.94
C ASP A 120 -2.03 -0.37 14.24
N ASN A 121 -2.78 0.30 13.35
CA ASN A 121 -2.24 1.36 12.49
C ASN A 121 -2.59 2.79 12.95
N GLY A 122 -3.73 2.97 13.63
CA GLY A 122 -4.24 4.28 14.03
C GLY A 122 -5.14 4.99 13.02
N LYS A 123 -5.39 4.44 11.83
CA LYS A 123 -6.33 5.03 10.85
C LYS A 123 -7.78 4.88 11.30
N PRO A 124 -8.70 5.75 10.82
CA PRO A 124 -10.10 5.65 11.19
C PRO A 124 -10.75 4.36 10.70
N VAL A 125 -11.61 3.77 11.52
CA VAL A 125 -12.35 2.54 11.19
C VAL A 125 -13.27 2.70 9.96
N ARG A 126 -13.73 3.91 9.68
CA ARG A 126 -14.48 4.23 8.45
C ARG A 126 -13.67 3.96 7.18
N GLU A 127 -12.34 4.14 7.23
CA GLU A 127 -11.45 3.87 6.10
C GLU A 127 -11.16 2.37 5.96
N THR A 128 -10.90 1.68 7.07
CA THR A 128 -10.64 0.23 7.03
C THR A 128 -11.89 -0.56 6.63
N LEU A 129 -13.08 -0.16 7.10
CA LEU A 129 -14.36 -0.77 6.71
C LEU A 129 -14.77 -0.45 5.26
N GLY A 130 -14.56 0.81 4.82
CA GLY A 130 -15.05 1.30 3.52
C GLY A 130 -14.06 1.12 2.36
N ALA A 131 -12.77 0.98 2.65
CA ALA A 131 -11.72 0.93 1.63
C ALA A 131 -10.76 -0.26 1.82
N ASP A 132 -9.99 -0.31 2.91
CA ASP A 132 -8.83 -1.21 3.01
C ASP A 132 -9.22 -2.69 2.90
N ILE A 133 -10.17 -3.15 3.71
CA ILE A 133 -10.55 -4.56 3.73
C ILE A 133 -11.36 -4.95 2.48
N PRO A 134 -12.36 -4.15 2.00
CA PRO A 134 -13.02 -4.43 0.72
C PRO A 134 -12.06 -4.49 -0.48
N LEU A 135 -11.06 -3.60 -0.54
CA LEU A 135 -10.05 -3.64 -1.59
C LEU A 135 -9.16 -4.88 -1.49
N ALA A 136 -8.80 -5.32 -0.28
CA ALA A 136 -8.06 -6.57 -0.11
C ALA A 136 -8.84 -7.78 -0.65
N VAL A 137 -10.16 -7.86 -0.37
CA VAL A 137 -11.06 -8.87 -0.94
C VAL A 137 -11.06 -8.81 -2.47
N ASP A 138 -11.26 -7.61 -3.04
CA ASP A 138 -11.31 -7.41 -4.51
C ASP A 138 -10.01 -7.84 -5.19
N HIS A 139 -8.85 -7.58 -4.59
CA HIS A 139 -7.55 -7.97 -5.14
C HIS A 139 -7.37 -9.49 -5.17
N PHE A 140 -7.75 -10.21 -4.11
CA PHE A 140 -7.72 -11.68 -4.15
C PHE A 140 -8.66 -12.24 -5.20
N ARG A 141 -9.89 -11.72 -5.34
CA ARG A 141 -10.86 -12.12 -6.37
C ARG A 141 -10.35 -11.81 -7.78
N TYR A 142 -9.75 -10.62 -7.98
CA TYR A 142 -9.16 -10.24 -9.25
C TYR A 142 -8.08 -11.23 -9.69
N PHE A 143 -7.13 -11.55 -8.81
CA PHE A 143 -6.04 -12.47 -9.14
C PHE A 143 -6.52 -13.93 -9.27
N ALA A 144 -7.58 -14.33 -8.59
CA ALA A 144 -8.23 -15.61 -8.84
C ALA A 144 -8.78 -15.70 -10.28
N GLY A 145 -9.40 -14.62 -10.78
CA GLY A 145 -9.84 -14.53 -12.18
C GLY A 145 -8.67 -14.46 -13.16
N ALA A 146 -7.67 -13.62 -12.89
CA ALA A 146 -6.50 -13.44 -13.74
C ALA A 146 -5.67 -14.73 -13.89
N THR A 147 -5.58 -15.55 -12.84
CA THR A 147 -4.92 -16.86 -12.87
C THR A 147 -5.48 -17.75 -13.98
N ARG A 148 -6.80 -17.77 -14.14
CA ARG A 148 -7.48 -18.62 -15.13
C ARG A 148 -7.38 -18.10 -16.55
N SER A 149 -6.93 -16.89 -16.76
CA SER A 149 -6.70 -16.27 -18.08
C SER A 149 -5.22 -16.24 -18.48
N LEU A 150 -4.33 -16.89 -17.72
CA LEU A 150 -2.93 -17.01 -18.07
C LEU A 150 -2.76 -17.86 -19.32
N GLU A 151 -2.11 -17.28 -20.33
CA GLU A 151 -1.83 -17.93 -21.61
C GLU A 151 -0.32 -17.94 -21.86
N GLY A 152 0.17 -19.08 -22.40
CA GLY A 152 1.48 -19.16 -23.03
C GLY A 152 1.43 -18.68 -24.49
N ARG A 153 2.58 -18.65 -25.14
CA ARG A 153 2.68 -18.29 -26.57
C ARG A 153 3.34 -19.41 -27.33
N SER A 154 2.92 -19.59 -28.58
CA SER A 154 3.62 -20.42 -29.55
C SER A 154 3.90 -19.61 -30.81
N THR A 155 5.07 -19.85 -31.42
CA THR A 155 5.47 -19.21 -32.68
C THR A 155 6.03 -20.28 -33.63
N GLU A 156 5.45 -20.42 -34.81
CA GLU A 156 6.04 -21.22 -35.89
C GLU A 156 7.28 -20.46 -36.39
N ILE A 157 8.45 -21.08 -36.23
CA ILE A 157 9.71 -20.55 -36.75
C ILE A 157 9.86 -20.90 -38.24
N ASP A 158 9.53 -22.15 -38.56
CA ASP A 158 9.37 -22.67 -39.91
C ASP A 158 8.37 -23.84 -39.85
N LYS A 159 8.14 -24.52 -41.01
CA LYS A 159 7.16 -25.62 -41.11
C LYS A 159 7.43 -26.81 -40.18
N ASP A 160 8.66 -26.98 -39.74
CA ASP A 160 9.09 -28.10 -38.91
C ASP A 160 9.58 -27.69 -37.50
N THR A 161 9.59 -26.38 -37.18
CA THR A 161 10.14 -25.87 -35.93
C THR A 161 9.15 -24.94 -35.24
N VAL A 162 8.84 -25.21 -33.97
CA VAL A 162 7.94 -24.40 -33.12
C VAL A 162 8.64 -23.98 -31.84
N ALA A 163 8.55 -22.71 -31.52
CA ALA A 163 8.94 -22.15 -30.23
C ALA A 163 7.71 -22.03 -29.30
N TYR A 164 7.75 -22.73 -28.19
CA TYR A 164 6.75 -22.61 -27.12
C TYR A 164 7.31 -21.73 -26.00
N HIS A 165 6.48 -20.84 -25.45
CA HIS A 165 6.83 -20.00 -24.32
C HIS A 165 5.87 -20.31 -23.17
N PHE A 166 6.44 -20.82 -22.08
CA PHE A 166 5.72 -21.14 -20.86
C PHE A 166 6.05 -20.13 -19.77
N HIS A 167 5.07 -19.76 -18.95
CA HIS A 167 5.26 -19.02 -17.72
C HIS A 167 5.35 -20.00 -16.55
N GLU A 168 6.51 -20.10 -15.94
CA GLU A 168 6.77 -20.98 -14.80
C GLU A 168 6.85 -20.18 -13.49
N PRO A 169 6.36 -20.71 -12.35
CA PRO A 169 6.57 -20.09 -11.06
C PRO A 169 8.05 -19.84 -10.76
N LEU A 170 8.37 -18.78 -10.04
CA LEU A 170 9.72 -18.52 -9.55
C LEU A 170 10.10 -19.48 -8.40
N GLY A 171 9.13 -19.92 -7.60
CA GLY A 171 9.29 -20.81 -6.46
C GLY A 171 9.01 -20.14 -5.14
N VAL A 172 10.05 -19.70 -4.41
CA VAL A 172 9.89 -19.00 -3.12
C VAL A 172 10.19 -17.52 -3.29
N VAL A 173 9.27 -16.65 -2.81
CA VAL A 173 9.42 -15.21 -2.92
C VAL A 173 9.37 -14.54 -1.54
N GLY A 174 10.28 -13.59 -1.32
CA GLY A 174 10.28 -12.73 -0.13
C GLY A 174 9.39 -11.50 -0.35
N GLN A 175 8.63 -11.11 0.67
CA GLN A 175 7.72 -9.96 0.60
C GLN A 175 7.84 -9.14 1.88
N ILE A 176 8.17 -7.85 1.74
CA ILE A 176 8.26 -6.90 2.85
C ILE A 176 7.21 -5.83 2.63
N ILE A 177 6.27 -5.72 3.55
CA ILE A 177 5.12 -4.84 3.45
C ILE A 177 5.21 -3.65 4.42
N PRO A 178 4.65 -2.48 4.05
CA PRO A 178 4.70 -1.27 4.83
C PRO A 178 3.63 -1.24 5.93
N PHE A 179 3.70 -0.21 6.78
CA PHE A 179 2.79 -0.05 7.91
C PHE A 179 1.48 0.67 7.58
N ASN A 180 1.40 1.40 6.47
CA ASN A 180 0.29 2.34 6.23
C ASN A 180 -1.00 1.71 5.69
N PHE A 181 -0.91 0.55 5.02
CA PHE A 181 -2.03 -0.27 4.56
C PHE A 181 -1.68 -1.75 4.74
N PRO A 182 -1.56 -2.26 5.97
CA PRO A 182 -1.02 -3.59 6.22
C PRO A 182 -1.73 -4.69 5.42
N LEU A 183 -3.04 -4.87 5.59
CA LEU A 183 -3.80 -5.93 4.92
C LEU A 183 -3.90 -5.73 3.41
N LEU A 184 -4.12 -4.52 2.96
CA LEU A 184 -4.20 -4.22 1.52
C LEU A 184 -2.86 -4.49 0.82
N MET A 185 -1.74 -4.07 1.41
CA MET A 185 -0.41 -4.32 0.84
C MET A 185 -0.01 -5.78 0.93
N ALA A 186 -0.47 -6.52 1.93
CA ALA A 186 -0.35 -7.96 1.96
C ALA A 186 -1.10 -8.60 0.78
N ALA A 187 -2.35 -8.20 0.53
CA ALA A 187 -3.14 -8.69 -0.60
C ALA A 187 -2.47 -8.40 -1.95
N TRP A 188 -1.92 -7.17 -2.14
CA TRP A 188 -1.23 -6.78 -3.37
C TRP A 188 -0.03 -7.67 -3.70
N LYS A 189 0.64 -8.22 -2.68
CA LYS A 189 1.84 -9.04 -2.85
C LYS A 189 1.55 -10.53 -2.81
N ILE A 190 0.71 -10.97 -1.88
CA ILE A 190 0.39 -12.40 -1.69
C ILE A 190 -0.46 -12.91 -2.87
N ALA A 191 -1.53 -12.18 -3.25
CA ALA A 191 -2.47 -12.66 -4.25
C ALA A 191 -1.80 -12.96 -5.61
N PRO A 192 -1.02 -12.05 -6.23
CA PRO A 192 -0.35 -12.35 -7.50
C PRO A 192 0.75 -13.43 -7.36
N ALA A 193 1.44 -13.50 -6.21
CA ALA A 193 2.45 -14.51 -5.99
C ALA A 193 1.84 -15.92 -5.96
N LEU A 194 0.75 -16.11 -5.21
CA LEU A 194 0.01 -17.37 -5.16
C LEU A 194 -0.62 -17.70 -6.52
N ALA A 195 -1.21 -16.72 -7.19
CA ALA A 195 -1.79 -16.85 -8.52
C ALA A 195 -0.78 -17.41 -9.53
N ALA A 196 0.46 -16.93 -9.49
CA ALA A 196 1.54 -17.41 -10.33
C ALA A 196 2.17 -18.73 -9.85
N GLY A 197 1.70 -19.31 -8.72
CA GLY A 197 2.18 -20.60 -8.22
C GLY A 197 3.40 -20.52 -7.28
N ASN A 198 3.69 -19.35 -6.69
CA ASN A 198 4.79 -19.19 -5.75
C ASN A 198 4.36 -19.33 -4.29
N CYS A 199 5.27 -19.80 -3.44
CA CYS A 199 5.17 -19.72 -1.99
C CYS A 199 5.79 -18.42 -1.49
N THR A 200 5.27 -17.88 -0.38
CA THR A 200 5.69 -16.57 0.13
C THR A 200 6.25 -16.64 1.55
N VAL A 201 7.30 -15.83 1.80
CA VAL A 201 7.74 -15.45 3.13
C VAL A 201 7.49 -13.96 3.30
N VAL A 202 6.53 -13.61 4.14
CA VAL A 202 6.03 -12.24 4.34
C VAL A 202 6.60 -11.67 5.63
N LYS A 203 7.20 -10.49 5.53
CA LYS A 203 7.63 -9.70 6.68
C LYS A 203 6.76 -8.45 6.80
N PRO A 204 5.80 -8.40 7.75
CA PRO A 204 5.06 -7.18 8.05
C PRO A 204 5.95 -6.06 8.58
N ALA A 205 5.52 -4.81 8.47
CA ALA A 205 6.20 -3.70 9.14
C ALA A 205 6.22 -3.92 10.65
N SER A 206 7.33 -3.55 11.29
CA SER A 206 7.50 -3.77 12.74
C SER A 206 6.44 -3.08 13.61
N PRO A 207 5.92 -1.88 13.26
CA PRO A 207 4.89 -1.24 14.08
C PRO A 207 3.46 -1.75 13.83
N THR A 208 3.19 -2.49 12.74
CA THR A 208 1.85 -2.98 12.39
C THR A 208 1.83 -4.46 11.99
N PRO A 209 2.34 -5.36 12.82
CA PRO A 209 2.35 -6.78 12.51
C PRO A 209 1.03 -7.48 12.88
N TRP A 210 0.25 -6.92 13.80
CA TRP A 210 -0.85 -7.63 14.43
C TRP A 210 -2.03 -7.88 13.49
N SER A 211 -2.43 -6.90 12.69
CA SER A 211 -3.52 -7.10 11.73
C SER A 211 -3.18 -8.20 10.70
N ILE A 212 -1.91 -8.36 10.33
CA ILE A 212 -1.45 -9.43 9.44
C ILE A 212 -1.49 -10.80 10.14
N LEU A 213 -1.16 -10.86 11.42
CA LEU A 213 -1.30 -12.09 12.20
C LEU A 213 -2.77 -12.47 12.41
N LYS A 214 -3.67 -11.47 12.50
CA LYS A 214 -5.13 -11.72 12.49
C LYS A 214 -5.61 -12.25 11.13
N LEU A 215 -5.06 -11.76 10.02
CA LEU A 215 -5.32 -12.37 8.71
C LEU A 215 -4.87 -13.83 8.69
N ALA A 216 -3.66 -14.14 9.21
CA ALA A 216 -3.18 -15.52 9.29
C ALA A 216 -4.13 -16.42 10.09
N GLU A 217 -4.68 -15.95 11.21
CA GLU A 217 -5.70 -16.70 11.99
C GLU A 217 -6.97 -17.00 11.15
N VAL A 218 -7.36 -16.10 10.26
CA VAL A 218 -8.55 -16.25 9.40
C VAL A 218 -8.33 -17.26 8.28
N ILE A 219 -7.11 -17.32 7.72
CA ILE A 219 -6.82 -18.11 6.52
C ILE A 219 -6.03 -19.41 6.78
N GLN A 220 -5.63 -19.68 8.02
CA GLN A 220 -4.72 -20.80 8.37
C GLN A 220 -5.22 -22.18 7.93
N ASP A 221 -6.54 -22.40 7.91
CA ASP A 221 -7.16 -23.68 7.53
C ASP A 221 -7.52 -23.73 6.03
N ILE A 222 -7.27 -22.65 5.28
CA ILE A 222 -7.57 -22.52 3.85
C ILE A 222 -6.31 -22.71 3.01
N VAL A 223 -5.19 -22.13 3.46
CA VAL A 223 -3.95 -22.11 2.72
C VAL A 223 -3.14 -23.37 3.00
N PRO A 224 -2.67 -24.09 1.97
CA PRO A 224 -1.82 -25.25 2.18
C PRO A 224 -0.57 -24.90 3.02
N PRO A 225 -0.15 -25.77 3.95
CA PRO A 225 1.00 -25.52 4.81
C PRO A 225 2.26 -25.13 4.02
N GLY A 226 2.91 -24.04 4.41
CA GLY A 226 4.14 -23.55 3.77
C GLY A 226 3.94 -22.63 2.56
N VAL A 227 2.72 -22.52 2.01
CA VAL A 227 2.43 -21.61 0.88
C VAL A 227 2.50 -20.14 1.30
N ILE A 228 2.01 -19.81 2.51
CA ILE A 228 2.18 -18.50 3.13
C ILE A 228 2.90 -18.69 4.47
N ASN A 229 3.98 -17.93 4.67
CA ASN A 229 4.73 -17.89 5.93
C ASN A 229 4.89 -16.43 6.34
N ILE A 230 4.69 -16.12 7.62
CA ILE A 230 4.75 -14.75 8.15
C ILE A 230 5.73 -14.72 9.31
N VAL A 231 6.75 -13.86 9.19
CA VAL A 231 7.80 -13.69 10.20
C VAL A 231 7.83 -12.24 10.66
N THR A 232 7.59 -12.00 11.96
CA THR A 232 7.57 -10.67 12.56
C THR A 232 8.91 -10.34 13.22
N GLY A 233 9.32 -9.07 13.20
CA GLY A 233 10.59 -8.67 13.82
C GLY A 233 11.18 -7.39 13.24
N PRO A 234 12.38 -6.97 13.73
CA PRO A 234 13.03 -5.74 13.29
C PRO A 234 13.42 -5.77 11.80
N GLY A 235 13.09 -4.71 11.07
CA GLY A 235 13.34 -4.62 9.62
C GLY A 235 14.83 -4.70 9.25
N GLY A 236 15.69 -4.06 10.02
CA GLY A 236 17.14 -4.05 9.77
C GLY A 236 17.82 -5.42 9.92
N GLU A 237 17.19 -6.32 10.67
CA GLU A 237 17.72 -7.67 10.94
C GLU A 237 17.11 -8.71 10.00
N ILE A 238 15.80 -8.99 10.16
CA ILE A 238 15.15 -10.04 9.37
C ILE A 238 14.80 -9.58 7.94
N GLY A 239 14.58 -8.30 7.71
CA GLY A 239 14.37 -7.75 6.36
C GLY A 239 15.61 -7.87 5.49
N LYS A 240 16.80 -7.60 6.07
CA LYS A 240 18.08 -7.83 5.40
C LYS A 240 18.29 -9.32 5.12
N ALA A 241 18.11 -10.19 6.14
CA ALA A 241 18.28 -11.63 6.00
C ALA A 241 17.39 -12.20 4.87
N LEU A 242 16.13 -11.76 4.78
CA LEU A 242 15.24 -12.19 3.72
C LEU A 242 15.67 -11.66 2.35
N ALA A 243 15.98 -10.36 2.23
CA ALA A 243 16.31 -9.72 0.95
C ALA A 243 17.66 -10.18 0.36
N SER A 244 18.61 -10.63 1.19
CA SER A 244 19.90 -11.15 0.74
C SER A 244 19.96 -12.68 0.66
N SER A 245 18.86 -13.39 0.97
CA SER A 245 18.88 -14.84 0.97
C SER A 245 18.97 -15.42 -0.44
N PRO A 246 19.96 -16.26 -0.78
CA PRO A 246 20.04 -16.94 -2.07
C PRO A 246 18.92 -17.97 -2.26
N ARG A 247 18.08 -18.17 -1.23
CA ARG A 247 16.95 -19.11 -1.24
C ARG A 247 15.64 -18.48 -1.72
N ILE A 248 15.60 -17.16 -1.97
CA ILE A 248 14.45 -16.53 -2.59
C ILE A 248 14.73 -16.24 -4.06
N ALA A 249 13.73 -16.43 -4.91
CA ALA A 249 13.81 -16.16 -6.34
C ALA A 249 13.38 -14.73 -6.72
N LYS A 250 12.78 -13.99 -5.78
CA LYS A 250 12.32 -12.61 -5.96
C LYS A 250 12.11 -11.95 -4.60
N ILE A 251 12.33 -10.64 -4.55
CA ILE A 251 11.91 -9.79 -3.44
C ILE A 251 10.90 -8.74 -3.90
N GLY A 252 9.76 -8.67 -3.22
CA GLY A 252 8.79 -7.58 -3.32
C GLY A 252 8.87 -6.69 -2.10
N PHE A 253 9.07 -5.40 -2.29
CA PHE A 253 9.18 -4.42 -1.21
C PHE A 253 8.27 -3.23 -1.46
N THR A 254 7.57 -2.78 -0.42
CA THR A 254 6.93 -1.46 -0.39
C THR A 254 7.33 -0.75 0.88
N GLY A 255 7.81 0.51 0.76
CA GLY A 255 8.24 1.28 1.91
C GLY A 255 8.98 2.56 1.55
N GLU A 256 9.77 3.05 2.48
CA GLU A 256 10.54 4.29 2.35
C GLU A 256 11.70 4.12 1.33
N THR A 257 12.00 5.19 0.58
CA THR A 257 12.94 5.19 -0.55
C THR A 257 14.36 4.76 -0.16
N THR A 258 14.88 5.20 1.00
CA THR A 258 16.22 4.83 1.47
C THR A 258 16.30 3.33 1.78
N THR A 259 15.27 2.80 2.43
CA THR A 259 15.14 1.37 2.70
C THR A 259 15.04 0.57 1.41
N GLY A 260 14.26 1.05 0.43
CA GLY A 260 14.16 0.41 -0.89
C GLY A 260 15.49 0.28 -1.62
N ARG A 261 16.35 1.31 -1.55
CA ARG A 261 17.72 1.26 -2.08
C ARG A 261 18.55 0.16 -1.40
N LEU A 262 18.45 0.04 -0.07
CA LEU A 262 19.15 -1.01 0.68
C LEU A 262 18.63 -2.41 0.31
N ILE A 263 17.33 -2.59 0.16
CA ILE A 263 16.73 -3.86 -0.28
C ILE A 263 17.27 -4.27 -1.66
N MET A 264 17.34 -3.33 -2.61
CA MET A 264 17.91 -3.59 -3.94
C MET A 264 19.41 -3.95 -3.87
N GLN A 265 20.17 -3.30 -3.00
CA GLN A 265 21.57 -3.63 -2.77
C GLN A 265 21.75 -5.04 -2.20
N TYR A 266 20.93 -5.44 -1.22
CA TYR A 266 20.97 -6.79 -0.65
C TYR A 266 20.57 -7.85 -1.69
N ALA A 267 19.54 -7.59 -2.48
CA ALA A 267 19.10 -8.49 -3.54
C ALA A 267 20.15 -8.65 -4.66
N ALA A 268 20.91 -7.60 -4.96
CA ALA A 268 21.96 -7.60 -5.99
C ALA A 268 23.10 -8.57 -5.69
N GLU A 269 23.39 -8.87 -4.42
CA GLU A 269 24.43 -9.84 -4.02
C GLU A 269 24.19 -11.23 -4.63
N ASN A 270 22.93 -11.63 -4.81
CA ASN A 270 22.53 -12.93 -5.34
C ASN A 270 21.72 -12.81 -6.64
N LEU A 271 21.77 -11.65 -7.33
CA LEU A 271 21.03 -11.36 -8.58
C LEU A 271 19.51 -11.58 -8.45
N ILE A 272 18.93 -11.31 -7.27
CA ILE A 272 17.52 -11.53 -6.98
C ILE A 272 16.70 -10.42 -7.65
N PRO A 273 15.76 -10.74 -8.57
CA PRO A 273 14.84 -9.78 -9.15
C PRO A 273 14.02 -9.07 -8.08
N SER A 274 13.90 -7.74 -8.19
CA SER A 274 13.21 -6.92 -7.20
C SER A 274 12.10 -6.09 -7.84
N THR A 275 10.92 -6.06 -7.21
CA THR A 275 9.93 -4.99 -7.43
C THR A 275 9.87 -4.16 -6.16
N VAL A 276 10.04 -2.84 -6.33
CA VAL A 276 10.05 -1.91 -5.19
C VAL A 276 9.08 -0.77 -5.47
N GLU A 277 8.15 -0.55 -4.55
CA GLU A 277 7.24 0.57 -4.51
C GLU A 277 7.63 1.48 -3.37
N LEU A 278 7.99 2.73 -3.71
CA LEU A 278 8.68 3.64 -2.79
C LEU A 278 7.87 4.92 -2.59
N GLY A 279 8.49 5.91 -1.97
CA GLY A 279 7.85 7.16 -1.62
C GLY A 279 7.45 8.03 -2.79
N GLY A 280 6.65 9.06 -2.49
CA GLY A 280 6.18 10.04 -3.46
C GLY A 280 6.11 11.45 -2.89
N LYS A 281 6.01 12.42 -3.80
CA LYS A 281 5.69 13.83 -3.52
C LYS A 281 4.69 14.29 -4.58
N SER A 282 3.52 13.66 -4.56
CA SER A 282 2.57 13.70 -5.65
C SER A 282 1.96 15.10 -5.83
N PRO A 283 2.03 15.68 -7.03
CA PRO A 283 1.34 16.92 -7.34
C PRO A 283 -0.16 16.67 -7.53
N ASN A 284 -0.99 17.60 -7.07
CA ASN A 284 -2.42 17.66 -7.28
C ASN A 284 -2.76 19.02 -7.89
N VAL A 285 -3.11 19.05 -9.17
CA VAL A 285 -3.17 20.25 -10.02
C VAL A 285 -4.61 20.67 -10.23
N PHE A 286 -4.94 21.91 -9.88
CA PHE A 286 -6.29 22.48 -9.98
C PHE A 286 -6.29 23.66 -10.96
N PHE A 287 -6.95 23.47 -12.11
CA PHE A 287 -7.13 24.53 -13.13
C PHE A 287 -8.31 25.44 -12.79
N ALA A 288 -8.29 26.66 -13.35
CA ALA A 288 -9.26 27.70 -13.03
C ALA A 288 -10.72 27.29 -13.32
N ASP A 289 -10.93 26.48 -14.34
CA ASP A 289 -12.24 26.03 -14.80
C ASP A 289 -12.99 25.16 -13.77
N VAL A 290 -12.34 24.67 -12.72
CA VAL A 290 -13.02 23.97 -11.62
C VAL A 290 -14.01 24.90 -10.90
N MET A 291 -13.76 26.22 -10.93
CA MET A 291 -14.59 27.25 -10.30
C MET A 291 -15.59 27.94 -11.26
N ASP A 292 -15.71 27.51 -12.51
CA ASP A 292 -16.64 28.12 -13.47
C ASP A 292 -18.10 28.01 -13.03
N GLN A 293 -18.41 26.99 -12.22
CA GLN A 293 -19.75 26.76 -11.65
C GLN A 293 -19.65 26.34 -10.20
N ASP A 294 -20.54 26.80 -9.34
CA ASP A 294 -20.70 26.37 -7.96
C ASP A 294 -21.63 25.15 -7.91
N ASP A 295 -21.09 23.97 -8.20
CA ASP A 295 -21.81 22.72 -8.39
C ASP A 295 -21.10 21.54 -7.67
N GLU A 296 -21.64 20.33 -7.83
CA GLU A 296 -21.10 19.09 -7.28
C GLU A 296 -19.65 18.82 -7.75
N PHE A 297 -19.28 19.28 -8.95
CA PHE A 297 -17.92 19.09 -9.44
C PHE A 297 -16.92 19.96 -8.66
N LEU A 298 -17.27 21.20 -8.36
CA LEU A 298 -16.44 22.07 -7.52
C LEU A 298 -16.32 21.49 -6.10
N ASP A 299 -17.42 20.99 -5.52
CA ASP A 299 -17.39 20.35 -4.21
C ASP A 299 -16.47 19.12 -4.19
N LYS A 300 -16.53 18.31 -5.24
CA LYS A 300 -15.64 17.16 -5.47
C LYS A 300 -14.17 17.57 -5.64
N ALA A 301 -13.88 18.68 -6.32
CA ALA A 301 -12.51 19.20 -6.47
C ALA A 301 -11.96 19.72 -5.13
N ILE A 302 -12.80 20.38 -4.31
CA ILE A 302 -12.43 20.79 -2.94
C ILE A 302 -12.12 19.57 -2.07
N GLU A 303 -12.97 18.52 -2.12
CA GLU A 303 -12.71 17.26 -1.44
C GLU A 303 -11.39 16.65 -1.95
N GLY A 304 -11.14 16.68 -3.26
CA GLY A 304 -9.90 16.20 -3.89
C GLY A 304 -8.64 16.86 -3.36
N LEU A 305 -8.70 18.15 -2.97
CA LEU A 305 -7.58 18.79 -2.28
C LEU A 305 -7.45 18.28 -0.85
N VAL A 306 -8.55 18.08 -0.14
CA VAL A 306 -8.56 17.65 1.27
C VAL A 306 -8.11 16.20 1.45
N LEU A 307 -8.10 15.39 0.39
CA LEU A 307 -7.66 13.99 0.41
C LEU A 307 -6.19 13.79 0.83
N TYR A 308 -5.41 14.86 1.01
CA TYR A 308 -4.08 14.74 1.65
C TYR A 308 -4.16 14.28 3.11
N ALA A 309 -5.31 14.47 3.77
CA ALA A 309 -5.56 14.03 5.14
C ALA A 309 -6.08 12.58 5.23
N PHE A 310 -6.44 11.94 4.09
CA PHE A 310 -6.81 10.53 4.03
C PHE A 310 -5.70 9.65 4.61
N ASN A 311 -6.07 8.64 5.38
CA ASN A 311 -5.11 7.82 6.15
C ASN A 311 -4.07 8.67 6.92
N LYS A 312 -4.49 9.79 7.49
CA LYS A 312 -3.60 10.70 8.26
C LYS A 312 -2.41 11.22 7.44
N GLY A 313 -2.53 11.26 6.12
CA GLY A 313 -1.45 11.60 5.19
C GLY A 313 -0.38 10.52 5.01
N GLU A 314 -0.50 9.38 5.66
CA GLU A 314 0.43 8.25 5.55
C GLU A 314 0.11 7.39 4.31
N VAL A 315 0.18 8.02 3.15
CA VAL A 315 -0.08 7.41 1.84
C VAL A 315 1.08 7.72 0.89
N CYS A 316 1.64 6.70 0.26
CA CYS A 316 2.76 6.89 -0.68
C CYS A 316 2.40 7.82 -1.86
N THR A 317 1.14 7.79 -2.31
CA THR A 317 0.60 8.70 -3.32
C THR A 317 -0.10 9.92 -2.73
N CYS A 318 0.07 10.22 -1.45
CA CYS A 318 -0.56 11.39 -0.83
C CYS A 318 -0.43 12.61 -1.74
N PRO A 319 -1.55 13.32 -2.09
CA PRO A 319 -1.50 14.53 -2.88
C PRO A 319 -0.91 15.69 -2.05
N SER A 320 0.34 15.51 -1.64
CA SER A 320 1.03 16.36 -0.65
C SER A 320 1.58 17.67 -1.21
N ARG A 321 1.46 17.90 -2.53
CA ARG A 321 1.67 19.19 -3.19
C ARG A 321 0.41 19.61 -3.94
N ALA A 322 -0.26 20.69 -3.53
CA ALA A 322 -1.34 21.28 -4.31
C ALA A 322 -0.80 22.42 -5.18
N LEU A 323 -1.02 22.29 -6.48
CA LEU A 323 -0.69 23.30 -7.48
C LEU A 323 -2.00 23.91 -7.94
N ILE A 324 -2.23 25.20 -7.65
CA ILE A 324 -3.51 25.87 -7.91
C ILE A 324 -3.27 26.98 -8.91
N GLN A 325 -4.10 27.06 -9.96
CA GLN A 325 -3.97 28.16 -10.93
C GLN A 325 -4.18 29.51 -10.23
N GLU A 326 -3.26 30.45 -10.45
CA GLU A 326 -3.17 31.72 -9.73
C GLU A 326 -4.50 32.47 -9.68
N SER A 327 -5.23 32.50 -10.79
CA SER A 327 -6.50 33.25 -10.93
C SER A 327 -7.62 32.81 -9.97
N ILE A 328 -7.57 31.59 -9.45
CA ILE A 328 -8.59 31.07 -8.52
C ILE A 328 -8.08 30.87 -7.10
N TYR A 329 -6.77 31.07 -6.85
CA TYR A 329 -6.11 30.66 -5.61
C TYR A 329 -6.86 31.10 -4.35
N ASP A 330 -7.10 32.40 -4.19
CA ASP A 330 -7.68 32.93 -2.95
C ASP A 330 -9.08 32.35 -2.66
N LYS A 331 -9.95 32.33 -3.69
CA LYS A 331 -11.33 31.86 -3.55
C LYS A 331 -11.40 30.34 -3.33
N PHE A 332 -10.58 29.58 -4.07
CA PHE A 332 -10.55 28.13 -3.97
C PHE A 332 -9.97 27.69 -2.62
N MET A 333 -8.85 28.29 -2.22
CA MET A 333 -8.21 27.97 -0.92
C MET A 333 -9.09 28.34 0.27
N ALA A 334 -9.82 29.44 0.22
CA ALA A 334 -10.76 29.77 1.30
C ALA A 334 -11.78 28.64 1.52
N ARG A 335 -12.38 28.09 0.44
CA ARG A 335 -13.32 26.97 0.53
C ARG A 335 -12.65 25.67 1.00
N CYS A 336 -11.42 25.41 0.56
CA CYS A 336 -10.66 24.25 0.99
C CYS A 336 -10.32 24.32 2.48
N LEU A 337 -9.86 25.46 2.97
CA LEU A 337 -9.55 25.66 4.40
C LEU A 337 -10.82 25.51 5.28
N ASP A 338 -11.97 25.99 4.79
CA ASP A 338 -13.25 25.79 5.49
C ASP A 338 -13.65 24.30 5.56
N ARG A 339 -13.32 23.51 4.53
CA ARG A 339 -13.53 22.07 4.56
C ARG A 339 -12.54 21.37 5.51
N ILE A 340 -11.27 21.76 5.51
CA ILE A 340 -10.22 21.19 6.38
C ILE A 340 -10.57 21.42 7.86
N ARG A 341 -11.07 22.61 8.24
CA ARG A 341 -11.51 22.89 9.62
C ARG A 341 -12.61 21.97 10.15
N LYS A 342 -13.32 21.28 9.26
CA LYS A 342 -14.38 20.33 9.62
C LYS A 342 -13.86 18.91 9.83
N ILE A 343 -12.57 18.65 9.60
CA ILE A 343 -11.99 17.34 9.87
C ILE A 343 -11.99 17.09 11.37
N THR A 344 -12.69 16.04 11.78
CA THR A 344 -12.75 15.62 13.18
C THR A 344 -11.62 14.63 13.50
N GLN A 345 -10.90 14.90 14.59
CA GLN A 345 -9.94 13.96 15.19
C GLN A 345 -10.50 13.42 16.49
N GLY A 346 -10.22 12.18 16.81
CA GLY A 346 -10.75 11.53 18.01
C GLY A 346 -10.40 10.04 18.05
N ASN A 347 -11.26 9.25 18.70
CA ASN A 347 -11.10 7.80 18.73
C ASN A 347 -11.29 7.20 17.32
N PRO A 348 -10.24 6.61 16.73
CA PRO A 348 -10.35 6.03 15.38
C PRO A 348 -11.33 4.85 15.27
N LEU A 349 -11.72 4.25 16.40
CA LEU A 349 -12.77 3.22 16.45
C LEU A 349 -14.19 3.80 16.36
N ASP A 350 -14.34 5.13 16.41
CA ASP A 350 -15.61 5.80 16.15
C ASP A 350 -15.76 6.06 14.65
N PRO A 351 -16.83 5.53 13.99
CA PRO A 351 -17.06 5.74 12.55
C PRO A 351 -17.22 7.23 12.15
N THR A 352 -17.48 8.12 13.09
CA THR A 352 -17.58 9.57 12.84
C THR A 352 -16.22 10.27 12.83
N THR A 353 -15.17 9.65 13.37
CA THR A 353 -13.81 10.19 13.32
C THR A 353 -13.29 10.19 11.90
N MET A 354 -12.83 11.36 11.42
CA MET A 354 -12.34 11.54 10.05
C MET A 354 -10.84 11.30 9.92
N MET A 355 -10.06 11.63 10.94
CA MET A 355 -8.61 11.44 10.94
C MET A 355 -8.12 10.89 12.28
N GLY A 356 -7.31 9.85 12.24
CA GLY A 356 -6.80 9.14 13.42
C GLY A 356 -5.37 9.55 13.81
N ALA A 357 -4.69 8.65 14.55
CA ALA A 357 -3.34 8.85 15.05
C ALA A 357 -2.28 8.44 14.01
N GLN A 358 -1.13 9.11 14.00
CA GLN A 358 0.04 8.72 13.23
C GLN A 358 0.55 7.35 13.70
N ASN A 359 1.16 6.59 12.80
CA ASN A 359 1.49 5.19 13.08
C ASN A 359 2.44 4.98 14.28
N SER A 360 3.34 5.90 14.54
CA SER A 360 4.34 5.77 15.60
C SER A 360 4.82 7.12 16.14
N ALA A 361 5.44 7.12 17.32
CA ALA A 361 6.09 8.30 17.90
C ALA A 361 7.17 8.85 16.94
N GLN A 362 7.96 7.97 16.32
CA GLN A 362 8.99 8.37 15.35
C GLN A 362 8.38 9.09 14.14
N GLN A 363 7.24 8.62 13.64
CA GLN A 363 6.56 9.27 12.52
C GLN A 363 6.00 10.63 12.93
N LEU A 364 5.43 10.74 14.13
CA LEU A 364 4.95 12.01 14.69
C LEU A 364 6.09 13.04 14.83
N GLU A 365 7.26 12.62 15.31
CA GLU A 365 8.45 13.46 15.41
C GLU A 365 8.95 13.91 14.03
N LYS A 366 8.98 13.00 13.04
CA LYS A 366 9.34 13.32 11.66
C LYS A 366 8.43 14.41 11.09
N ILE A 367 7.12 14.28 11.25
CA ILE A 367 6.13 15.25 10.75
C ILE A 367 6.36 16.61 11.40
N THR A 368 6.48 16.66 12.74
CA THR A 368 6.75 17.90 13.49
C THR A 368 8.02 18.58 12.98
N GLY A 369 9.11 17.83 12.82
CA GLY A 369 10.38 18.35 12.32
C GLY A 369 10.28 18.94 10.91
N TYR A 370 9.50 18.33 10.00
CA TYR A 370 9.28 18.90 8.66
C TYR A 370 8.45 20.17 8.66
N VAL A 371 7.45 20.29 9.53
CA VAL A 371 6.69 21.54 9.67
C VAL A 371 7.59 22.65 10.20
N ASP A 372 8.47 22.36 11.15
CA ASP A 372 9.47 23.32 11.66
C ASP A 372 10.48 23.74 10.57
N ILE A 373 10.94 22.80 9.74
CA ILE A 373 11.77 23.11 8.57
C ILE A 373 11.03 24.04 7.61
N GLY A 374 9.76 23.78 7.31
CA GLY A 374 8.96 24.65 6.45
C GLY A 374 8.86 26.07 6.99
N ARG A 375 8.60 26.22 8.30
CA ARG A 375 8.58 27.52 8.99
C ARG A 375 9.93 28.24 8.88
N GLN A 376 11.04 27.52 9.07
CA GLN A 376 12.39 28.08 8.97
C GLN A 376 12.76 28.51 7.54
N GLU A 377 12.25 27.79 6.53
CA GLU A 377 12.42 28.14 5.11
C GLU A 377 11.47 29.26 4.66
N GLY A 378 10.57 29.74 5.54
CA GLY A 378 9.67 30.85 5.26
C GLY A 378 8.29 30.42 4.71
N ALA A 379 7.91 29.17 4.83
CA ALA A 379 6.56 28.73 4.48
C ALA A 379 5.53 29.33 5.45
N GLU A 380 4.44 29.84 4.91
CA GLU A 380 3.29 30.35 5.67
C GLU A 380 2.40 29.18 6.12
N VAL A 381 2.15 29.06 7.43
CA VAL A 381 1.20 28.07 7.96
C VAL A 381 -0.21 28.63 7.84
N LEU A 382 -1.00 28.08 6.92
CA LEU A 382 -2.40 28.50 6.69
C LEU A 382 -3.37 27.88 7.70
N ILE A 383 -3.08 26.67 8.18
CA ILE A 383 -3.86 25.93 9.20
C ILE A 383 -3.01 24.82 9.79
N GLY A 384 -3.29 24.44 11.04
CA GLY A 384 -2.63 23.34 11.74
C GLY A 384 -1.19 23.64 12.13
N GLY A 385 -0.37 22.60 12.13
CA GLY A 385 1.08 22.71 12.39
C GLY A 385 1.50 22.28 13.78
N GLU A 386 0.59 21.70 14.57
CA GLU A 386 0.84 21.30 15.95
C GLU A 386 0.35 19.85 16.22
N ARG A 387 0.80 19.29 17.34
CA ARG A 387 0.24 18.04 17.85
C ARG A 387 -1.17 18.29 18.39
N THR A 388 -2.08 17.37 18.14
CA THR A 388 -3.43 17.45 18.66
C THR A 388 -3.53 16.78 20.03
N ASP A 389 -4.05 17.47 21.03
CA ASP A 389 -4.47 16.85 22.28
C ASP A 389 -5.96 16.45 22.16
N VAL A 390 -6.20 15.17 21.97
CA VAL A 390 -7.56 14.62 21.93
C VAL A 390 -8.13 14.29 23.31
N GLY A 391 -7.32 14.41 24.36
CA GLY A 391 -7.72 14.24 25.75
C GLY A 391 -8.01 12.80 26.19
N GLY A 392 -8.40 12.64 27.47
CA GLY A 392 -8.83 11.38 28.03
C GLY A 392 -7.81 10.24 27.93
N GLU A 393 -8.27 9.06 27.55
CA GLU A 393 -7.42 7.87 27.35
C GLU A 393 -6.55 7.95 26.10
N LEU A 394 -6.84 8.88 25.21
CA LEU A 394 -6.14 9.07 23.92
C LEU A 394 -5.00 10.10 24.01
N LYS A 395 -4.81 10.76 25.14
CA LYS A 395 -3.84 11.85 25.33
C LYS A 395 -2.39 11.49 24.99
N ASP A 396 -2.02 10.21 25.17
CA ASP A 396 -0.68 9.70 24.89
C ASP A 396 -0.54 9.17 23.44
N GLY A 397 -1.63 9.23 22.66
CA GLY A 397 -1.67 8.83 21.25
C GLY A 397 -0.92 9.81 20.33
N TYR A 398 -0.68 9.38 19.10
CA TYR A 398 0.21 10.10 18.17
C TYR A 398 -0.58 10.96 17.19
N TYR A 399 -1.33 11.95 17.69
CA TYR A 399 -2.20 12.80 16.87
C TYR A 399 -1.48 14.09 16.42
N TYR A 400 -1.74 14.47 15.16
CA TYR A 400 -1.20 15.69 14.55
C TYR A 400 -2.29 16.38 13.73
N GLU A 401 -2.34 17.70 13.75
CA GLU A 401 -3.35 18.49 13.02
C GLU A 401 -3.21 18.36 11.50
N PRO A 402 -4.34 18.35 10.75
CA PRO A 402 -4.30 18.57 9.31
C PRO A 402 -3.64 19.93 9.04
N THR A 403 -2.52 19.92 8.31
CA THR A 403 -1.64 21.07 8.17
C THR A 403 -1.52 21.50 6.72
N VAL A 404 -1.58 22.81 6.46
CA VAL A 404 -1.35 23.39 5.12
C VAL A 404 -0.28 24.46 5.23
N LEU A 405 0.76 24.30 4.41
CA LEU A 405 1.90 25.20 4.27
C LEU A 405 1.89 25.84 2.89
N LYS A 406 1.86 27.17 2.80
CA LYS A 406 2.02 27.90 1.54
C LYS A 406 3.48 28.28 1.35
N GLY A 407 4.01 28.02 0.16
CA GLY A 407 5.41 28.33 -0.13
C GLY A 407 5.79 28.14 -1.59
N HIS A 408 7.08 27.85 -1.83
CA HIS A 408 7.66 27.67 -3.15
C HIS A 408 8.15 26.24 -3.35
N ASN A 409 8.15 25.77 -4.60
CA ASN A 409 8.44 24.37 -4.94
C ASN A 409 9.87 23.91 -4.59
N ASP A 410 10.82 24.83 -4.42
CA ASP A 410 12.21 24.55 -3.99
C ASP A 410 12.39 24.29 -2.49
N MET A 411 11.39 24.61 -1.66
CA MET A 411 11.42 24.31 -0.22
C MET A 411 11.40 22.79 0.03
N ARG A 412 12.07 22.34 1.07
CA ARG A 412 12.13 20.91 1.46
C ARG A 412 10.76 20.31 1.67
N VAL A 413 9.81 21.07 2.22
CA VAL A 413 8.42 20.62 2.40
C VAL A 413 7.68 20.36 1.10
N PHE A 414 8.17 20.87 -0.05
CA PHE A 414 7.67 20.54 -1.39
C PHE A 414 8.47 19.44 -2.07
N GLN A 415 9.72 19.21 -1.71
CA GLN A 415 10.61 18.28 -2.38
C GLN A 415 10.75 16.93 -1.68
N GLU A 416 10.63 16.90 -0.35
CA GLU A 416 10.86 15.70 0.45
C GLU A 416 9.53 15.09 0.96
N GLU A 417 9.50 13.77 1.08
CA GLU A 417 8.33 13.03 1.56
C GLU A 417 8.20 13.14 3.09
N ILE A 418 7.14 13.81 3.54
CA ILE A 418 6.83 13.96 4.97
C ILE A 418 6.12 12.72 5.52
N PHE A 419 5.22 12.15 4.74
CA PHE A 419 4.39 10.98 5.06
C PHE A 419 3.48 11.22 6.27
N GLY A 420 2.75 12.33 6.23
CA GLY A 420 1.82 12.78 7.28
C GLY A 420 0.82 13.80 6.74
N PRO A 421 -0.08 14.33 7.57
CA PRO A 421 -1.18 15.19 7.15
C PRO A 421 -0.70 16.63 6.86
N VAL A 422 0.32 16.78 6.03
CA VAL A 422 0.93 18.06 5.67
C VAL A 422 0.85 18.27 4.17
N LEU A 423 0.10 19.29 3.76
CA LEU A 423 -0.05 19.73 2.39
C LEU A 423 0.80 20.97 2.13
N ALA A 424 1.65 20.93 1.11
CA ALA A 424 2.37 22.08 0.61
C ALA A 424 1.62 22.67 -0.60
N VAL A 425 1.32 23.99 -0.57
CA VAL A 425 0.49 24.66 -1.58
C VAL A 425 1.28 25.78 -2.26
N THR A 426 1.25 25.78 -3.60
CA THR A 426 1.82 26.85 -4.43
C THR A 426 0.90 27.13 -5.62
N THR A 427 1.19 28.20 -6.38
CA THR A 427 0.44 28.59 -7.58
C THR A 427 1.20 28.26 -8.86
N PHE A 428 0.47 28.22 -9.98
CA PHE A 428 1.02 28.18 -11.34
C PHE A 428 0.23 29.13 -12.23
N THR A 429 0.84 29.57 -13.33
CA THR A 429 0.26 30.54 -14.26
C THR A 429 -0.53 29.89 -15.38
N ASP A 430 0.06 28.92 -16.08
CA ASP A 430 -0.51 28.24 -17.25
C ASP A 430 -0.19 26.73 -17.29
N GLU A 431 -0.64 26.04 -18.35
CA GLU A 431 -0.44 24.60 -18.53
C GLU A 431 1.06 24.20 -18.51
N ALA A 432 1.90 24.99 -19.16
CA ALA A 432 3.34 24.72 -19.25
C ALA A 432 4.03 24.84 -17.89
N ASP A 433 3.67 25.86 -17.13
CA ASP A 433 4.16 26.10 -15.77
C ASP A 433 3.69 25.01 -14.81
N ALA A 434 2.41 24.60 -14.89
CA ALA A 434 1.88 23.49 -14.10
C ALA A 434 2.65 22.19 -14.35
N VAL A 435 2.94 21.85 -15.61
CA VAL A 435 3.74 20.68 -15.98
C VAL A 435 5.17 20.78 -15.45
N ARG A 436 5.78 21.95 -15.56
CA ARG A 436 7.14 22.22 -15.05
C ARG A 436 7.21 21.97 -13.55
N ILE A 437 6.33 22.59 -12.76
CA ILE A 437 6.31 22.46 -11.30
C ILE A 437 5.94 21.02 -10.87
N ALA A 438 4.94 20.41 -11.54
CA ALA A 438 4.53 19.04 -11.23
C ALA A 438 5.68 18.05 -11.38
N ASN A 439 6.50 18.21 -12.42
CA ASN A 439 7.63 17.32 -12.74
C ASN A 439 8.93 17.64 -11.99
N ASP A 440 9.02 18.80 -11.35
CA ASP A 440 10.19 19.26 -10.61
C ASP A 440 10.23 18.65 -9.21
N THR A 441 10.56 17.37 -9.19
CA THR A 441 10.75 16.52 -8.01
C THR A 441 11.54 15.27 -8.40
N LEU A 442 12.24 14.67 -7.46
CA LEU A 442 12.90 13.37 -7.64
C LEU A 442 11.89 12.21 -7.74
N TYR A 443 10.67 12.39 -7.27
CA TYR A 443 9.63 11.38 -7.22
C TYR A 443 8.77 11.36 -8.50
N GLY A 444 8.00 10.28 -8.65
CA GLY A 444 7.08 10.11 -9.77
C GLY A 444 6.08 8.98 -9.52
N LEU A 445 5.48 8.91 -8.31
CA LEU A 445 4.54 7.84 -7.98
C LEU A 445 3.13 8.15 -8.47
N GLY A 446 2.52 9.20 -7.96
CA GLY A 446 1.15 9.61 -8.28
C GLY A 446 1.03 11.07 -8.67
N ALA A 447 -0.09 11.42 -9.30
CA ALA A 447 -0.50 12.81 -9.56
C ALA A 447 -2.01 12.91 -9.70
N GLY A 448 -2.58 14.09 -9.41
CA GLY A 448 -3.97 14.44 -9.67
C GLY A 448 -4.09 15.62 -10.62
N VAL A 449 -5.13 15.63 -11.44
CA VAL A 449 -5.48 16.75 -12.33
C VAL A 449 -6.98 17.01 -12.22
N TRP A 450 -7.34 18.24 -11.96
CA TRP A 450 -8.71 18.69 -11.80
C TRP A 450 -9.03 19.78 -12.81
N THR A 451 -9.92 19.49 -13.75
CA THR A 451 -10.36 20.39 -14.82
C THR A 451 -11.66 19.87 -15.43
N ARG A 452 -12.50 20.78 -15.92
CA ARG A 452 -13.70 20.44 -16.71
C ARG A 452 -13.37 20.16 -18.18
N ASN A 453 -12.14 20.49 -18.61
CA ASN A 453 -11.69 20.33 -20.00
C ASN A 453 -11.02 18.97 -20.21
N GLY A 454 -11.72 18.04 -20.86
CA GLY A 454 -11.22 16.69 -21.12
C GLY A 454 -9.92 16.65 -21.96
N ASN A 455 -9.74 17.59 -22.91
CA ASN A 455 -8.49 17.68 -23.69
C ASN A 455 -7.31 18.12 -22.85
N LEU A 456 -7.52 19.10 -21.97
CA LEU A 456 -6.51 19.54 -21.01
C LEU A 456 -6.15 18.40 -20.04
N ALA A 457 -7.16 17.72 -19.50
CA ALA A 457 -6.97 16.56 -18.62
C ALA A 457 -6.09 15.48 -19.27
N TYR A 458 -6.34 15.14 -20.54
CA TYR A 458 -5.55 14.17 -21.28
C TYR A 458 -4.10 14.64 -21.50
N ARG A 459 -3.89 15.90 -21.94
CA ARG A 459 -2.54 16.43 -22.15
C ARG A 459 -1.73 16.46 -20.85
N MET A 460 -2.32 16.93 -19.76
CA MET A 460 -1.69 16.94 -18.43
C MET A 460 -1.36 15.52 -17.95
N GLY A 461 -2.30 14.57 -18.10
CA GLY A 461 -2.06 13.17 -17.74
C GLY A 461 -0.90 12.53 -18.50
N ARG A 462 -0.67 12.95 -19.76
CA ARG A 462 0.47 12.50 -20.59
C ARG A 462 1.78 13.22 -20.26
N ALA A 463 1.71 14.47 -19.83
CA ALA A 463 2.89 15.32 -19.60
C ALA A 463 3.51 15.11 -18.21
N ILE A 464 2.70 14.79 -17.20
CA ILE A 464 3.19 14.57 -15.83
C ILE A 464 3.95 13.24 -15.75
N LYS A 465 5.14 13.26 -15.18
CA LYS A 465 6.05 12.10 -15.04
C LYS A 465 5.75 11.32 -13.77
N ALA A 466 4.59 10.69 -13.72
CA ALA A 466 4.15 9.82 -12.63
C ALA A 466 3.61 8.51 -13.20
N GLY A 467 3.73 7.43 -12.43
CA GLY A 467 3.27 6.12 -12.84
C GLY A 467 1.76 5.96 -12.79
N ARG A 468 1.10 6.71 -11.90
CA ARG A 468 -0.37 6.81 -11.82
C ARG A 468 -0.79 8.27 -11.87
N VAL A 469 -1.66 8.63 -12.81
CA VAL A 469 -2.30 9.95 -12.86
C VAL A 469 -3.81 9.78 -12.79
N TRP A 470 -4.43 10.42 -11.81
CA TRP A 470 -5.87 10.51 -11.67
C TRP A 470 -6.39 11.81 -12.29
N THR A 471 -7.51 11.73 -12.96
CA THR A 471 -8.21 12.92 -13.48
C THR A 471 -9.58 12.99 -12.84
N ASN A 472 -9.89 14.13 -12.20
CA ASN A 472 -11.16 14.40 -11.54
C ASN A 472 -11.57 13.33 -10.50
N CYS A 473 -10.59 12.66 -9.94
CA CYS A 473 -10.68 11.73 -8.81
C CYS A 473 -9.29 11.59 -8.17
N TYR A 474 -9.21 10.95 -7.02
CA TYR A 474 -7.95 10.59 -6.37
C TYR A 474 -8.16 9.34 -5.48
N HIS A 475 -7.09 8.65 -5.09
CA HIS A 475 -7.10 7.47 -4.20
C HIS A 475 -8.01 6.31 -4.66
N LEU A 476 -8.21 6.15 -5.97
CA LEU A 476 -8.87 4.96 -6.52
C LEU A 476 -7.82 3.92 -6.92
N TYR A 477 -7.92 2.71 -6.35
CA TYR A 477 -6.95 1.63 -6.53
C TYR A 477 -7.62 0.34 -7.03
N PRO A 478 -8.25 0.33 -8.22
CA PRO A 478 -8.83 -0.89 -8.74
C PRO A 478 -7.75 -1.93 -9.07
N ALA A 479 -8.01 -3.18 -8.71
CA ALA A 479 -7.06 -4.29 -8.90
C ALA A 479 -6.63 -4.50 -10.37
N GLY A 480 -7.52 -4.18 -11.32
CA GLY A 480 -7.26 -4.28 -12.76
C GLY A 480 -6.48 -3.10 -13.37
N ALA A 481 -5.96 -2.16 -12.58
CA ALA A 481 -5.19 -1.03 -13.08
C ALA A 481 -3.77 -1.05 -12.53
N ALA A 482 -2.77 -1.08 -13.41
CA ALA A 482 -1.37 -1.12 -13.04
C ALA A 482 -0.98 0.07 -12.14
N PHE A 483 -0.19 -0.21 -11.11
CA PHE A 483 0.32 0.75 -10.15
C PHE A 483 1.84 0.68 -10.07
N GLY A 484 2.51 1.81 -9.88
CA GLY A 484 3.96 1.85 -9.70
C GLY A 484 4.58 3.18 -10.05
N GLY A 485 5.80 3.40 -9.57
CA GLY A 485 6.50 4.68 -9.67
C GLY A 485 7.32 4.86 -10.94
N TYR A 486 7.53 6.13 -11.29
CA TYR A 486 8.61 6.61 -12.15
C TYR A 486 9.75 7.13 -11.27
N LYS A 487 10.91 7.42 -11.86
CA LYS A 487 12.08 8.00 -11.19
C LYS A 487 12.47 7.18 -9.95
N ILE A 488 12.67 7.85 -8.77
CA ILE A 488 13.04 7.15 -7.53
C ILE A 488 11.84 6.59 -6.74
N SER A 489 10.63 6.66 -7.29
CA SER A 489 9.42 6.14 -6.63
C SER A 489 9.19 4.66 -6.84
N GLY A 490 10.01 3.97 -7.61
CA GLY A 490 9.91 2.52 -7.69
C GLY A 490 10.43 1.89 -8.98
N VAL A 491 10.52 0.57 -8.95
CA VAL A 491 10.89 -0.31 -10.08
C VAL A 491 9.90 -1.45 -10.16
N GLY A 492 9.35 -1.69 -11.35
CA GLY A 492 8.29 -2.66 -11.58
C GLY A 492 6.90 -2.07 -11.45
N ARG A 493 5.89 -2.92 -11.40
CA ARG A 493 4.48 -2.55 -11.24
C ARG A 493 3.80 -3.52 -10.28
N GLU A 494 2.79 -3.00 -9.58
CA GLU A 494 1.84 -3.75 -8.76
C GLU A 494 0.48 -3.74 -9.46
N ASN A 495 -0.40 -4.68 -9.10
CA ASN A 495 -1.73 -4.84 -9.67
C ASN A 495 -1.76 -5.13 -11.18
N HIS A 496 -2.96 -5.25 -11.74
CA HIS A 496 -3.16 -5.68 -13.11
C HIS A 496 -2.55 -7.06 -13.40
N GLN A 497 -3.02 -7.74 -14.44
CA GLN A 497 -2.50 -9.06 -14.83
C GLN A 497 -0.98 -9.06 -15.13
N MET A 498 -0.39 -7.91 -15.50
CA MET A 498 1.06 -7.78 -15.72
C MET A 498 1.88 -8.13 -14.48
N MET A 499 1.28 -8.08 -13.28
CA MET A 499 1.95 -8.49 -12.04
C MET A 499 2.31 -9.98 -12.05
N LEU A 500 1.55 -10.81 -12.75
CA LEU A 500 1.84 -12.24 -12.89
C LEU A 500 3.15 -12.49 -13.66
N GLU A 501 3.51 -11.62 -14.60
CA GLU A 501 4.82 -11.66 -15.29
C GLU A 501 5.98 -11.38 -14.32
N HIS A 502 5.76 -10.52 -13.31
CA HIS A 502 6.78 -10.26 -12.29
C HIS A 502 6.95 -11.41 -11.28
N TYR A 503 5.99 -12.34 -11.21
CA TYR A 503 6.03 -13.53 -10.34
C TYR A 503 6.21 -14.83 -11.11
N SER A 504 6.57 -14.75 -12.41
CA SER A 504 6.88 -15.90 -13.25
C SER A 504 8.16 -15.68 -14.04
N GLN A 505 8.70 -16.76 -14.59
CA GLN A 505 9.79 -16.73 -15.54
C GLN A 505 9.38 -17.42 -16.83
N THR A 506 9.84 -16.86 -17.96
CA THR A 506 9.51 -17.42 -19.26
C THR A 506 10.54 -18.49 -19.65
N LYS A 507 10.06 -19.72 -19.86
CA LYS A 507 10.85 -20.78 -20.48
C LYS A 507 10.52 -20.85 -21.97
N ASN A 508 11.52 -20.77 -22.81
CA ASN A 508 11.39 -21.13 -24.24
C ASN A 508 11.73 -22.59 -24.42
N LEU A 509 10.81 -23.34 -25.01
CA LEU A 509 11.02 -24.69 -25.51
C LEU A 509 10.98 -24.65 -27.03
N LEU A 510 12.14 -24.79 -27.67
CA LEU A 510 12.26 -24.86 -29.12
C LEU A 510 12.27 -26.32 -29.56
N VAL A 511 11.27 -26.71 -30.35
CA VAL A 511 11.10 -28.10 -30.80
C VAL A 511 11.22 -28.14 -32.30
N SER A 512 12.15 -28.96 -32.81
CA SER A 512 12.21 -29.33 -34.24
C SER A 512 11.54 -30.68 -34.41
N TYR A 513 10.56 -30.73 -35.29
CA TYR A 513 9.85 -31.92 -35.73
C TYR A 513 10.51 -32.51 -37.00
N SER A 514 11.57 -31.87 -37.53
CA SER A 514 12.35 -32.39 -38.64
C SER A 514 13.19 -33.60 -38.24
N THR A 515 13.17 -34.64 -39.03
CA THR A 515 14.04 -35.83 -38.85
C THR A 515 15.37 -35.71 -39.59
N LYS A 516 15.59 -34.60 -40.32
CA LYS A 516 16.81 -34.37 -41.09
C LYS A 516 17.96 -33.92 -40.18
N PRO A 517 19.19 -34.40 -40.43
CA PRO A 517 20.36 -33.89 -39.71
C PRO A 517 20.58 -32.41 -40.02
N LEU A 518 21.13 -31.65 -39.06
CA LEU A 518 21.43 -30.23 -39.23
C LEU A 518 22.53 -29.94 -40.24
N GLY A 519 23.35 -30.95 -40.58
CA GLY A 519 24.42 -30.83 -41.56
C GLY A 519 25.62 -29.96 -41.15
N LEU A 520 25.81 -29.77 -39.83
CA LEU A 520 26.89 -28.95 -39.29
C LEU A 520 28.19 -29.72 -39.10
N PHE A 521 28.13 -31.06 -39.03
CA PHE A 521 29.28 -31.95 -38.83
C PHE A 521 29.25 -33.15 -39.75
#